data_960bcfa16d59bfe904e8035b999e9bdc
#
_entry.id   960bcfa16d59bfe904e8035b999e9bdc
#
_cell.length_a   1.000
_cell.length_b   1.000
_cell.length_c   1.000
_cell.angle_alpha   90.00
_cell.angle_beta   90.00
_cell.angle_gamma   90.00
#
_symmetry.space_group_name_H-M   'P 1'
#
loop_
_entity.id
_entity.type
_entity.pdbx_description
1 polymer ?
#
loop_
_entity_poly.entity_id
_entity_poly.type
_entity_poly.pdbx_seq_one_letter_code
_entity_poly.pdbx_strand_id
1 'polypeptide(L)'
;MARSLSMSIACVMLAFSVAVVMVGLVESSRFDELFQPRWAMDHFTYEGELLKMKLDNYSGAGFSSKSKYLFGKVNIQIKLVEGDSAGTVTAFYMSSDGAYHNEFDFEFLGNTTGEPYLVQTNVYVNGVGNREQRLNLWFDPTKDFHSYSIFWNQRQVVFLVDGTPIRVHSNLEHRGIPFPKDQAMGVFSSIWNADDWATQGGRVKTNWTNAPFVATYTGFEIDACECPVTVADADNARRCSSGGQKRYWWDEPTMAELSVHQSHQLKWVRAKHLVYDYCTDTARFPVIPVECEHHRH
;
A
#
# COMPACT_ATOMS: atom_id res chain seq x y z
N MET A 1 -9.70 -31.64 -57.19
CA MET A 1 -8.73 -30.93 -56.33
C MET A 1 -9.25 -29.66 -55.64
N ALA A 2 -10.35 -29.06 -56.05
CA ALA A 2 -10.87 -27.80 -55.46
C ALA A 2 -11.64 -27.94 -54.13
N ARG A 3 -12.19 -29.13 -53.80
CA ARG A 3 -12.97 -29.34 -52.55
C ARG A 3 -12.15 -29.57 -51.29
N SER A 4 -10.87 -29.98 -51.40
CA SER A 4 -9.99 -30.23 -50.28
C SER A 4 -9.38 -28.92 -49.69
N LEU A 5 -9.16 -27.91 -50.56
CA LEU A 5 -8.58 -26.63 -50.12
C LEU A 5 -9.59 -25.76 -49.33
N SER A 6 -10.87 -25.82 -49.68
CA SER A 6 -11.93 -25.03 -49.02
C SER A 6 -12.21 -25.50 -47.59
N MET A 7 -12.08 -26.80 -47.31
CA MET A 7 -12.28 -27.36 -45.98
C MET A 7 -11.12 -27.06 -45.02
N SER A 8 -9.88 -27.02 -45.52
CA SER A 8 -8.71 -26.67 -44.73
C SER A 8 -8.71 -25.21 -44.33
N ILE A 9 -9.13 -24.28 -45.20
CA ILE A 9 -9.23 -22.85 -44.92
C ILE A 9 -10.35 -22.58 -43.90
N ALA A 10 -11.49 -23.27 -43.99
CA ALA A 10 -12.57 -23.13 -43.01
C ALA A 10 -12.17 -23.61 -41.61
N CYS A 11 -11.42 -24.74 -41.50
CA CYS A 11 -10.91 -25.21 -40.22
C CYS A 11 -9.84 -24.27 -39.60
N VAL A 12 -8.96 -23.70 -40.43
CA VAL A 12 -7.93 -22.75 -39.94
C VAL A 12 -8.61 -21.46 -39.51
N MET A 13 -9.62 -20.95 -40.21
CA MET A 13 -10.35 -19.74 -39.83
C MET A 13 -11.20 -19.95 -38.56
N LEU A 14 -11.79 -21.14 -38.38
CA LEU A 14 -12.51 -21.49 -37.15
C LEU A 14 -11.54 -21.63 -35.94
N ALA A 15 -10.37 -22.24 -36.16
CA ALA A 15 -9.35 -22.34 -35.11
C ALA A 15 -8.80 -20.98 -34.71
N PHE A 16 -8.61 -20.05 -35.66
CA PHE A 16 -8.18 -18.67 -35.36
C PHE A 16 -9.28 -17.85 -34.64
N SER A 17 -10.56 -18.04 -35.05
CA SER A 17 -11.68 -17.37 -34.39
C SER A 17 -11.90 -17.87 -32.94
N VAL A 18 -11.70 -19.17 -32.69
CA VAL A 18 -11.78 -19.76 -31.35
C VAL A 18 -10.60 -19.37 -30.50
N ALA A 19 -9.40 -19.28 -31.07
CA ALA A 19 -8.20 -18.81 -30.34
C ALA A 19 -8.30 -17.32 -29.93
N VAL A 20 -8.86 -16.46 -30.79
CA VAL A 20 -9.08 -15.04 -30.50
C VAL A 20 -10.19 -14.86 -29.45
N VAL A 21 -11.24 -15.69 -29.44
CA VAL A 21 -12.31 -15.67 -28.43
C VAL A 21 -11.83 -16.25 -27.09
N MET A 22 -10.85 -17.18 -27.09
CA MET A 22 -10.30 -17.76 -25.85
C MET A 22 -9.25 -16.83 -25.17
N VAL A 23 -8.61 -15.93 -25.92
CA VAL A 23 -7.72 -14.92 -25.34
C VAL A 23 -8.49 -13.77 -24.68
N GLY A 24 -9.77 -13.56 -25.05
CA GLY A 24 -10.62 -12.53 -24.45
C GLY A 24 -11.40 -12.96 -23.19
N LEU A 25 -11.20 -14.19 -22.67
CA LEU A 25 -11.98 -14.74 -21.54
C LEU A 25 -11.17 -15.05 -20.29
N VAL A 26 -9.91 -14.60 -20.19
CA VAL A 26 -9.07 -14.77 -18.98
C VAL A 26 -8.48 -13.44 -18.58
N GLU A 27 -9.33 -12.48 -18.30
CA GLU A 27 -8.99 -11.30 -17.50
C GLU A 27 -10.03 -11.17 -16.40
N SER A 28 -9.98 -12.06 -15.40
CA SER A 28 -10.44 -11.67 -14.09
C SER A 28 -9.45 -10.61 -13.61
N SER A 29 -9.91 -9.43 -13.27
CA SER A 29 -9.00 -8.42 -12.76
C SER A 29 -8.29 -9.01 -11.54
N ARG A 30 -6.96 -8.90 -11.44
CA ARG A 30 -6.18 -9.43 -10.30
C ARG A 30 -6.69 -8.86 -8.95
N PHE A 31 -7.45 -7.78 -9.02
CA PHE A 31 -8.19 -7.25 -7.88
C PHE A 31 -9.18 -8.30 -7.32
N ASP A 32 -10.05 -8.86 -8.16
CA ASP A 32 -11.08 -9.81 -7.70
C ASP A 32 -10.53 -11.13 -7.17
N GLU A 33 -9.29 -11.46 -7.52
CA GLU A 33 -8.59 -12.62 -6.94
C GLU A 33 -8.13 -12.36 -5.51
N LEU A 34 -7.56 -11.18 -5.26
CA LEU A 34 -6.86 -10.83 -4.02
C LEU A 34 -7.72 -10.02 -3.05
N PHE A 35 -8.65 -9.20 -3.56
CA PHE A 35 -9.39 -8.20 -2.80
C PHE A 35 -10.89 -8.30 -2.95
N GLN A 36 -11.59 -7.55 -2.12
CA GLN A 36 -13.03 -7.36 -2.17
C GLN A 36 -13.41 -5.97 -1.63
N PRO A 37 -14.44 -5.31 -2.18
CA PRO A 37 -15.02 -4.11 -1.59
C PRO A 37 -15.52 -4.38 -0.18
N ARG A 38 -15.40 -3.40 0.72
CA ARG A 38 -15.90 -3.49 2.10
C ARG A 38 -17.18 -2.71 2.31
N TRP A 39 -17.28 -1.53 1.73
CA TRP A 39 -18.48 -0.67 1.80
C TRP A 39 -18.59 0.18 0.54
N ALA A 40 -19.78 0.80 0.32
CA ALA A 40 -20.05 1.69 -0.81
C ALA A 40 -19.74 1.06 -2.17
N MET A 41 -20.33 -0.10 -2.46
CA MET A 41 -20.11 -0.86 -3.69
C MET A 41 -20.36 -0.04 -4.97
N ASP A 42 -21.27 0.93 -4.90
CA ASP A 42 -21.61 1.87 -5.97
C ASP A 42 -20.55 2.97 -6.19
N HIS A 43 -19.53 3.02 -5.33
CA HIS A 43 -18.37 3.90 -5.47
C HIS A 43 -17.18 3.23 -6.15
N PHE A 44 -17.34 1.99 -6.60
CA PHE A 44 -16.35 1.24 -7.37
C PHE A 44 -16.72 1.21 -8.84
N THR A 45 -15.75 1.46 -9.70
CA THR A 45 -15.88 1.32 -11.16
C THR A 45 -14.68 0.55 -11.69
N TYR A 46 -14.95 -0.43 -12.54
CA TYR A 46 -13.96 -1.28 -13.18
C TYR A 46 -13.84 -0.92 -14.66
N GLU A 47 -12.62 -0.66 -15.13
CA GLU A 47 -12.30 -0.37 -16.54
C GLU A 47 -11.11 -1.24 -16.96
N GLY A 48 -11.38 -2.44 -17.45
CA GLY A 48 -10.33 -3.45 -17.70
C GLY A 48 -9.63 -3.83 -16.40
N GLU A 49 -8.31 -3.65 -16.33
CA GLU A 49 -7.51 -3.88 -15.12
C GLU A 49 -7.52 -2.73 -14.13
N LEU A 50 -8.18 -1.62 -14.47
CA LEU A 50 -8.23 -0.45 -13.61
C LEU A 50 -9.42 -0.53 -12.66
N LEU A 51 -9.15 -0.29 -11.39
CA LEU A 51 -10.16 -0.05 -10.37
C LEU A 51 -10.19 1.44 -10.04
N LYS A 52 -11.36 2.05 -10.05
CA LYS A 52 -11.58 3.42 -9.58
C LYS A 52 -12.40 3.40 -8.30
N MET A 53 -11.94 4.10 -7.28
CA MET A 53 -12.72 4.42 -6.08
C MET A 53 -13.02 5.90 -6.03
N LYS A 54 -14.27 6.26 -5.74
CA LYS A 54 -14.70 7.64 -5.61
C LYS A 54 -15.06 7.99 -4.17
N LEU A 55 -14.82 9.25 -3.83
CA LEU A 55 -15.37 9.94 -2.67
C LEU A 55 -16.30 11.03 -3.16
N ASP A 56 -17.49 11.08 -2.63
CA ASP A 56 -18.45 12.17 -2.79
C ASP A 56 -19.00 12.64 -1.43
N ASN A 57 -19.96 13.55 -1.43
CA ASN A 57 -20.52 14.11 -0.21
C ASN A 57 -21.40 13.14 0.59
N TYR A 58 -21.63 11.92 0.10
CA TYR A 58 -22.39 10.88 0.79
C TYR A 58 -21.47 9.85 1.44
N SER A 59 -20.42 9.42 0.74
CA SER A 59 -19.54 8.37 1.19
C SER A 59 -18.19 8.41 0.50
N GLY A 60 -17.18 7.88 1.17
CA GLY A 60 -16.00 7.32 0.54
C GLY A 60 -16.19 5.85 0.23
N ALA A 61 -15.10 5.17 -0.09
CA ALA A 61 -15.09 3.74 -0.38
C ALA A 61 -13.84 3.07 0.19
N GLY A 62 -13.86 1.75 0.29
CA GLY A 62 -12.69 0.99 0.70
C GLY A 62 -12.79 -0.48 0.38
N PHE A 63 -11.64 -1.11 0.16
CA PHE A 63 -11.51 -2.53 -0.06
C PHE A 63 -10.53 -3.19 0.92
N SER A 64 -10.57 -4.50 1.00
CA SER A 64 -9.61 -5.29 1.78
C SER A 64 -9.20 -6.54 1.03
N SER A 65 -8.02 -7.07 1.36
CA SER A 65 -7.64 -8.40 0.92
C SER A 65 -8.59 -9.46 1.47
N LYS A 66 -8.74 -10.56 0.72
CA LYS A 66 -9.54 -11.73 1.13
C LYS A 66 -8.84 -12.56 2.19
N SER A 67 -7.51 -12.52 2.19
CA SER A 67 -6.64 -13.23 3.13
C SER A 67 -5.85 -12.27 3.98
N LYS A 68 -5.26 -12.78 5.07
CA LYS A 68 -4.26 -12.08 5.88
C LYS A 68 -2.88 -12.65 5.63
N TYR A 69 -1.88 -11.85 5.89
CA TYR A 69 -0.49 -12.14 5.56
C TYR A 69 0.42 -11.80 6.74
N LEU A 70 1.51 -12.56 6.83
CA LEU A 70 2.59 -12.29 7.77
C LEU A 70 3.92 -12.35 7.01
N PHE A 71 4.63 -11.24 6.97
CA PHE A 71 5.86 -11.04 6.20
C PHE A 71 5.67 -11.14 4.68
N GLY A 72 6.61 -10.58 3.96
CA GLY A 72 6.62 -10.50 2.51
C GLY A 72 6.57 -9.06 2.00
N LYS A 73 6.04 -8.89 0.79
CA LYS A 73 5.87 -7.60 0.15
C LYS A 73 4.46 -7.47 -0.41
N VAL A 74 3.82 -6.37 -0.14
CA VAL A 74 2.58 -5.97 -0.79
C VAL A 74 2.86 -4.72 -1.64
N ASN A 75 2.25 -4.67 -2.83
CA ASN A 75 2.42 -3.59 -3.78
C ASN A 75 1.09 -3.24 -4.44
N ILE A 76 0.92 -1.95 -4.70
CA ILE A 76 -0.20 -1.41 -5.47
C ILE A 76 0.28 -0.23 -6.29
N GLN A 77 -0.27 -0.06 -7.48
CA GLN A 77 -0.08 1.16 -8.25
C GLN A 77 -1.30 2.05 -8.11
N ILE A 78 -1.08 3.31 -7.75
CA ILE A 78 -2.14 4.29 -7.55
C ILE A 78 -1.84 5.54 -8.37
N LYS A 79 -2.86 6.00 -9.09
CA LYS A 79 -2.94 7.37 -9.61
C LYS A 79 -3.91 8.13 -8.70
N LEU A 80 -3.40 9.14 -8.00
CA LEU A 80 -4.13 9.90 -6.98
C LEU A 80 -5.12 10.89 -7.59
N VAL A 81 -5.97 11.46 -6.71
CA VAL A 81 -7.03 12.38 -7.09
C VAL A 81 -6.45 13.64 -7.75
N GLU A 82 -6.91 13.97 -8.95
CA GLU A 82 -6.49 15.15 -9.68
C GLU A 82 -7.18 16.44 -9.18
N GLY A 83 -6.54 17.57 -9.46
CA GLY A 83 -7.09 18.90 -9.22
C GLY A 83 -7.05 19.30 -7.75
N ASP A 84 -8.07 20.06 -7.31
CA ASP A 84 -8.23 20.45 -5.91
C ASP A 84 -8.87 19.31 -5.14
N SER A 85 -8.03 18.59 -4.41
CA SER A 85 -8.38 17.44 -3.57
C SER A 85 -8.20 17.72 -2.07
N ALA A 86 -8.10 19.01 -1.70
CA ALA A 86 -7.91 19.41 -0.31
C ALA A 86 -8.93 18.73 0.63
N GLY A 87 -8.48 18.30 1.80
CA GLY A 87 -9.29 17.62 2.81
C GLY A 87 -9.58 16.15 2.52
N THR A 88 -9.20 15.61 1.34
CA THR A 88 -9.37 14.18 1.06
C THR A 88 -8.13 13.39 1.46
N VAL A 89 -8.30 12.14 1.86
CA VAL A 89 -7.23 11.18 2.08
C VAL A 89 -7.52 9.90 1.32
N THR A 90 -6.54 9.46 0.56
CA THR A 90 -6.46 8.10 0.03
C THR A 90 -5.46 7.34 0.88
N ALA A 91 -5.80 6.14 1.37
CA ALA A 91 -4.87 5.31 2.14
C ALA A 91 -4.63 3.95 1.48
N PHE A 92 -3.44 3.41 1.71
CA PHE A 92 -3.05 2.03 1.45
C PHE A 92 -2.29 1.52 2.66
N TYR A 93 -2.77 0.45 3.28
CA TYR A 93 -2.23 0.04 4.57
C TYR A 93 -2.36 -1.46 4.81
N MET A 94 -1.58 -1.97 5.75
CA MET A 94 -1.74 -3.31 6.34
C MET A 94 -2.14 -3.16 7.79
N SER A 95 -3.13 -3.94 8.25
CA SER A 95 -3.58 -3.91 9.65
C SER A 95 -4.00 -5.29 10.14
N SER A 96 -3.65 -5.59 11.39
CA SER A 96 -4.19 -6.73 12.13
C SER A 96 -5.48 -6.34 12.86
N ASP A 97 -6.12 -7.29 13.54
CA ASP A 97 -7.40 -7.04 14.19
C ASP A 97 -7.25 -6.57 15.64
N GLY A 98 -8.31 -5.90 16.12
CA GLY A 98 -8.52 -5.62 17.53
C GLY A 98 -7.84 -4.35 18.06
N ALA A 99 -7.99 -4.12 19.36
CA ALA A 99 -7.52 -2.89 20.01
C ALA A 99 -5.99 -2.79 20.09
N TYR A 100 -5.30 -3.93 20.09
CA TYR A 100 -3.83 -4.02 20.13
C TYR A 100 -3.26 -4.40 18.75
N HIS A 101 -3.89 -3.90 17.68
CA HIS A 101 -3.46 -4.16 16.32
C HIS A 101 -2.07 -3.59 16.03
N ASN A 102 -1.40 -4.20 15.09
CA ASN A 102 -0.26 -3.63 14.39
C ASN A 102 -0.73 -3.10 13.03
N GLU A 103 -0.17 -1.97 12.57
CA GLU A 103 -0.59 -1.35 11.31
C GLU A 103 0.56 -0.61 10.64
N PHE A 104 0.60 -0.61 9.31
CA PHE A 104 1.56 0.09 8.48
C PHE A 104 0.82 0.90 7.44
N ASP A 105 0.93 2.24 7.51
CA ASP A 105 0.10 3.15 6.73
C ASP A 105 0.88 3.93 5.69
N PHE A 106 0.34 3.96 4.47
CA PHE A 106 0.47 5.07 3.55
C PHE A 106 -0.83 5.87 3.56
N GLU A 107 -0.74 7.17 3.78
CA GLU A 107 -1.84 8.12 3.67
C GLU A 107 -1.43 9.23 2.70
N PHE A 108 -2.19 9.40 1.64
CA PHE A 108 -1.98 10.41 0.62
C PHE A 108 -2.92 11.58 0.89
N LEU A 109 -2.35 12.67 1.37
CA LEU A 109 -3.09 13.86 1.77
C LEU A 109 -3.32 14.76 0.57
N GLY A 110 -4.57 14.88 0.14
CA GLY A 110 -4.96 15.77 -0.92
C GLY A 110 -4.64 17.23 -0.61
N ASN A 111 -4.50 18.05 -1.66
CA ASN A 111 -4.14 19.46 -1.51
C ASN A 111 -4.88 20.33 -2.53
N THR A 112 -4.75 21.64 -2.40
CA THR A 112 -5.24 22.60 -3.36
C THR A 112 -4.45 22.49 -4.69
N THR A 113 -5.09 22.83 -5.78
CA THR A 113 -4.46 22.79 -7.12
C THR A 113 -3.13 23.55 -7.15
N GLY A 114 -2.07 22.87 -7.62
CA GLY A 114 -0.72 23.45 -7.73
C GLY A 114 0.17 23.24 -6.50
N GLU A 115 -0.39 22.80 -5.39
CA GLU A 115 0.37 22.44 -4.20
C GLU A 115 0.74 20.95 -4.21
N PRO A 116 1.91 20.54 -3.66
CA PRO A 116 2.37 19.17 -3.70
C PRO A 116 1.49 18.25 -2.84
N TYR A 117 1.30 17.01 -3.31
CA TYR A 117 0.77 15.94 -2.48
C TYR A 117 1.74 15.59 -1.35
N LEU A 118 1.20 15.45 -0.14
CA LEU A 118 1.92 14.90 1.00
C LEU A 118 1.63 13.41 1.13
N VAL A 119 2.68 12.62 1.26
CA VAL A 119 2.58 11.24 1.71
C VAL A 119 2.92 11.19 3.19
N GLN A 120 1.98 10.74 3.99
CA GLN A 120 2.21 10.40 5.38
C GLN A 120 2.38 8.89 5.51
N THR A 121 3.34 8.45 6.29
CA THR A 121 3.47 7.06 6.73
C THR A 121 3.33 6.99 8.23
N ASN A 122 2.71 5.92 8.74
CA ASN A 122 2.63 5.66 10.17
C ASN A 122 2.89 4.19 10.46
N VAL A 123 3.22 3.88 11.70
CA VAL A 123 3.41 2.52 12.20
C VAL A 123 2.73 2.41 13.55
N TYR A 124 1.78 1.49 13.65
CA TYR A 124 1.17 1.10 14.92
C TYR A 124 1.82 -0.19 15.43
N VAL A 125 2.14 -0.18 16.69
CA VAL A 125 2.64 -1.36 17.41
C VAL A 125 1.78 -1.54 18.66
N ASN A 126 1.11 -2.67 18.75
CA ASN A 126 0.18 -2.98 19.86
C ASN A 126 -0.88 -1.88 20.09
N GLY A 127 -1.47 -1.36 19.02
CA GLY A 127 -2.49 -0.31 19.04
C GLY A 127 -1.96 1.11 19.25
N VAL A 128 -0.64 1.31 19.33
CA VAL A 128 -0.02 2.62 19.54
C VAL A 128 0.66 3.10 18.26
N GLY A 129 0.09 4.13 17.62
CA GLY A 129 0.65 4.86 16.49
C GLY A 129 1.58 6.00 16.95
N ASN A 130 1.29 7.22 16.49
CA ASN A 130 2.06 8.43 16.80
C ASN A 130 3.50 8.41 16.26
N ARG A 131 3.73 7.72 15.14
CA ARG A 131 5.02 7.58 14.48
C ARG A 131 4.99 8.16 13.07
N GLU A 132 4.24 9.25 12.87
CA GLU A 132 4.05 9.81 11.54
C GLU A 132 5.32 10.42 10.98
N GLN A 133 5.61 10.14 9.72
CA GLN A 133 6.55 10.86 8.88
C GLN A 133 5.82 11.36 7.63
N ARG A 134 6.07 12.60 7.21
CA ARG A 134 5.46 13.22 6.02
C ARG A 134 6.53 13.62 5.03
N LEU A 135 6.26 13.35 3.77
CA LEU A 135 7.15 13.64 2.66
C LEU A 135 6.39 14.27 1.50
N ASN A 136 7.04 15.19 0.80
CA ASN A 136 6.61 15.59 -0.54
C ASN A 136 7.10 14.55 -1.54
N LEU A 137 6.22 14.14 -2.45
CA LEU A 137 6.65 13.32 -3.58
C LEU A 137 7.49 14.16 -4.56
N TRP A 138 8.43 13.53 -5.26
CA TRP A 138 9.32 14.16 -6.25
C TRP A 138 8.74 14.14 -7.66
N PHE A 139 7.46 13.80 -7.78
CA PHE A 139 6.66 13.77 -8.99
C PHE A 139 5.22 14.18 -8.66
N ASP A 140 4.41 14.42 -9.71
CA ASP A 140 2.97 14.65 -9.55
C ASP A 140 2.23 13.30 -9.59
N PRO A 141 1.73 12.79 -8.45
CA PRO A 141 1.10 11.46 -8.37
C PRO A 141 -0.30 11.41 -8.99
N THR A 142 -0.77 12.54 -9.53
CA THR A 142 -2.09 12.63 -10.18
C THR A 142 -1.99 12.40 -11.70
N LYS A 143 -0.77 12.40 -12.28
CA LYS A 143 -0.56 12.30 -13.73
C LYS A 143 -0.37 10.87 -14.20
N ASP A 144 0.40 10.08 -13.44
CA ASP A 144 0.76 8.72 -13.79
C ASP A 144 0.53 7.77 -12.62
N PHE A 145 0.55 6.46 -12.90
CA PHE A 145 0.56 5.43 -11.87
C PHE A 145 1.94 5.31 -11.25
N HIS A 146 1.99 5.30 -9.94
CA HIS A 146 3.19 5.06 -9.16
C HIS A 146 3.01 3.88 -8.23
N SER A 147 4.07 3.10 -8.02
CA SER A 147 4.09 1.95 -7.14
C SER A 147 4.28 2.37 -5.68
N TYR A 148 3.43 1.87 -4.81
CA TYR A 148 3.57 2.01 -3.36
C TYR A 148 3.65 0.63 -2.76
N SER A 149 4.74 0.35 -2.03
CA SER A 149 4.99 -0.98 -1.49
C SER A 149 5.31 -0.94 -0.01
N ILE A 150 4.85 -1.96 0.70
CA ILE A 150 5.26 -2.26 2.08
C ILE A 150 6.00 -3.59 2.04
N PHE A 151 7.30 -3.56 2.34
CA PHE A 151 8.11 -4.75 2.58
C PHE A 151 8.24 -4.97 4.08
N TRP A 152 7.97 -6.17 4.52
CA TRP A 152 7.97 -6.53 5.93
C TRP A 152 8.59 -7.91 6.17
N ASN A 153 9.55 -7.97 7.09
CA ASN A 153 10.13 -9.21 7.56
C ASN A 153 10.42 -9.13 9.07
N GLN A 154 11.11 -10.11 9.63
CA GLN A 154 11.44 -10.14 11.06
C GLN A 154 12.44 -9.05 11.50
N ARG A 155 13.07 -8.34 10.56
CA ARG A 155 14.13 -7.36 10.82
C ARG A 155 13.68 -5.92 10.65
N GLN A 156 12.76 -5.69 9.70
CA GLN A 156 12.37 -4.34 9.32
C GLN A 156 11.03 -4.29 8.59
N VAL A 157 10.40 -3.11 8.64
CA VAL A 157 9.34 -2.69 7.72
C VAL A 157 9.90 -1.57 6.86
N VAL A 158 9.80 -1.71 5.54
CA VAL A 158 10.27 -0.70 4.59
C VAL A 158 9.11 -0.21 3.74
N PHE A 159 8.90 1.10 3.70
CA PHE A 159 7.97 1.76 2.82
C PHE A 159 8.72 2.21 1.56
N LEU A 160 8.21 1.87 0.38
CA LEU A 160 8.85 2.19 -0.89
C LEU A 160 7.87 2.89 -1.83
N VAL A 161 8.39 3.87 -2.58
CA VAL A 161 7.72 4.53 -3.69
C VAL A 161 8.56 4.33 -4.94
N ASP A 162 7.99 3.68 -5.97
CA ASP A 162 8.70 3.27 -7.19
C ASP A 162 10.03 2.55 -6.90
N GLY A 163 9.99 1.63 -5.91
CA GLY A 163 11.17 0.89 -5.46
C GLY A 163 12.18 1.70 -4.63
N THR A 164 11.97 3.00 -4.48
CA THR A 164 12.81 3.88 -3.64
C THR A 164 12.32 3.83 -2.19
N PRO A 165 13.15 3.44 -1.21
CA PRO A 165 12.76 3.44 0.19
C PRO A 165 12.59 4.89 0.69
N ILE A 166 11.45 5.14 1.32
CA ILE A 166 11.14 6.43 1.93
C ILE A 166 11.16 6.39 3.45
N ARG A 167 10.98 5.19 4.01
CA ARG A 167 11.01 4.95 5.46
C ARG A 167 11.46 3.53 5.76
N VAL A 168 12.21 3.37 6.85
CA VAL A 168 12.52 2.08 7.48
C VAL A 168 12.10 2.13 8.95
N HIS A 169 11.38 1.10 9.39
CA HIS A 169 11.11 0.84 10.80
C HIS A 169 11.83 -0.46 11.18
N SER A 170 12.94 -0.34 11.88
CA SER A 170 13.81 -1.47 12.22
C SER A 170 13.30 -2.21 13.47
N ASN A 171 13.55 -3.52 13.53
CA ASN A 171 13.31 -4.30 14.72
C ASN A 171 14.38 -3.99 15.78
N LEU A 172 13.94 -3.36 16.85
CA LEU A 172 14.79 -2.98 18.01
C LEU A 172 14.41 -3.73 19.30
N GLU A 173 13.82 -4.93 19.16
CA GLU A 173 13.40 -5.75 20.33
C GLU A 173 14.58 -6.09 21.26
N HIS A 174 15.79 -6.23 20.72
CA HIS A 174 17.00 -6.41 21.52
C HIS A 174 17.31 -5.22 22.47
N ARG A 175 16.59 -4.09 22.28
CA ARG A 175 16.63 -2.90 23.13
C ARG A 175 15.33 -2.70 23.93
N GLY A 176 14.44 -3.70 23.93
CA GLY A 176 13.17 -3.64 24.63
C GLY A 176 12.06 -2.88 23.90
N ILE A 177 12.25 -2.54 22.61
CA ILE A 177 11.24 -1.85 21.80
C ILE A 177 10.43 -2.88 21.03
N PRO A 178 9.11 -2.97 21.22
CA PRO A 178 8.26 -3.92 20.52
C PRO A 178 8.31 -3.73 18.99
N PHE A 179 8.22 -4.84 18.26
CA PHE A 179 8.22 -4.85 16.80
C PHE A 179 7.07 -5.73 16.28
N PRO A 180 6.33 -5.31 15.24
CA PRO A 180 5.27 -6.10 14.62
C PRO A 180 5.84 -7.34 13.94
N LYS A 181 5.56 -8.56 14.48
CA LYS A 181 6.10 -9.81 13.92
C LYS A 181 5.25 -11.05 14.15
N ASP A 182 4.12 -10.92 14.84
CA ASP A 182 3.35 -12.04 15.37
C ASP A 182 1.85 -12.00 15.02
N GLN A 183 1.34 -10.91 14.46
CA GLN A 183 -0.05 -10.75 14.09
C GLN A 183 -0.19 -10.67 12.58
N ALA A 184 -0.95 -11.60 11.98
CA ALA A 184 -1.24 -11.56 10.55
C ALA A 184 -2.13 -10.35 10.20
N MET A 185 -1.79 -9.65 9.10
CA MET A 185 -2.44 -8.42 8.67
C MET A 185 -3.21 -8.60 7.37
N GLY A 186 -4.42 -8.02 7.29
CA GLY A 186 -5.08 -7.75 6.02
C GLY A 186 -4.41 -6.58 5.29
N VAL A 187 -4.62 -6.50 3.98
CA VAL A 187 -4.22 -5.37 3.14
C VAL A 187 -5.45 -4.57 2.78
N PHE A 188 -5.40 -3.27 2.94
CA PHE A 188 -6.56 -2.38 2.81
C PHE A 188 -6.23 -1.15 1.97
N SER A 189 -7.26 -0.60 1.35
CA SER A 189 -7.21 0.77 0.83
C SER A 189 -8.56 1.44 1.02
N SER A 190 -8.54 2.75 1.20
CA SER A 190 -9.75 3.56 1.36
C SER A 190 -9.53 4.98 0.86
N ILE A 191 -10.64 5.64 0.52
CA ILE A 191 -10.69 7.07 0.22
C ILE A 191 -11.81 7.70 1.06
N TRP A 192 -11.49 8.79 1.78
CA TRP A 192 -12.46 9.45 2.68
C TRP A 192 -12.19 10.94 2.85
N ASN A 193 -13.16 11.63 3.43
CA ASN A 193 -13.02 13.02 3.86
C ASN A 193 -12.35 13.09 5.24
N ALA A 194 -11.21 13.76 5.32
CA ALA A 194 -10.44 14.02 6.52
C ALA A 194 -10.12 15.51 6.67
N ASP A 195 -11.07 16.38 6.31
CA ASP A 195 -10.84 17.82 6.25
C ASP A 195 -10.72 18.48 7.64
N ASP A 196 -10.89 17.73 8.70
CA ASP A 196 -10.62 18.15 10.06
C ASP A 196 -9.13 18.17 10.43
N TRP A 197 -8.28 17.41 9.69
CA TRP A 197 -6.84 17.35 9.99
C TRP A 197 -5.90 17.30 8.77
N ALA A 198 -6.34 16.82 7.59
CA ALA A 198 -5.43 16.44 6.51
C ALA A 198 -4.70 17.65 5.90
N THR A 199 -5.41 18.54 5.21
CA THR A 199 -4.78 19.63 4.46
C THR A 199 -4.47 20.80 5.39
N GLN A 200 -3.18 21.12 5.53
CA GLN A 200 -2.68 22.17 6.41
C GLN A 200 -3.20 22.05 7.87
N GLY A 201 -3.34 20.81 8.38
CA GLY A 201 -3.84 20.58 9.73
C GLY A 201 -5.34 20.90 9.87
N GLY A 202 -6.12 20.70 8.80
CA GLY A 202 -7.57 20.93 8.78
C GLY A 202 -7.99 22.38 8.53
N ARG A 203 -7.04 23.27 8.23
CA ARG A 203 -7.37 24.68 7.89
C ARG A 203 -8.00 24.81 6.51
N VAL A 204 -7.66 23.95 5.58
CA VAL A 204 -8.26 23.92 4.24
C VAL A 204 -9.28 22.78 4.19
N LYS A 205 -10.52 23.15 3.90
CA LYS A 205 -11.66 22.22 3.89
C LYS A 205 -11.92 21.67 2.50
N THR A 206 -12.59 20.53 2.45
CA THR A 206 -12.98 19.89 1.19
C THR A 206 -14.00 20.75 0.44
N ASN A 207 -13.67 21.07 -0.80
CA ASN A 207 -14.60 21.73 -1.70
C ASN A 207 -15.43 20.68 -2.45
N TRP A 208 -16.61 20.39 -1.98
CA TRP A 208 -17.50 19.37 -2.54
C TRP A 208 -17.99 19.67 -3.96
N THR A 209 -17.80 20.89 -4.49
CA THR A 209 -18.11 21.16 -5.88
C THR A 209 -17.15 20.46 -6.86
N ASN A 210 -16.01 19.97 -6.34
CA ASN A 210 -15.03 19.20 -7.11
C ASN A 210 -15.31 17.68 -7.07
N ALA A 211 -16.31 17.24 -6.29
CA ALA A 211 -16.68 15.83 -6.24
C ALA A 211 -17.30 15.34 -7.57
N PRO A 212 -17.12 14.05 -7.93
CA PRO A 212 -16.46 13.03 -7.13
C PRO A 212 -14.94 13.12 -7.20
N PHE A 213 -14.26 12.86 -6.09
CA PHE A 213 -12.82 12.68 -6.01
C PHE A 213 -12.49 11.22 -6.34
N VAL A 214 -11.66 10.97 -7.34
CA VAL A 214 -11.41 9.61 -7.85
C VAL A 214 -9.95 9.26 -7.75
N ALA A 215 -9.64 8.20 -7.01
CA ALA A 215 -8.34 7.52 -7.05
C ALA A 215 -8.45 6.28 -7.95
N THR A 216 -7.43 6.04 -8.77
CA THR A 216 -7.40 4.91 -9.72
C THR A 216 -6.27 3.96 -9.36
N TYR A 217 -6.56 2.66 -9.40
CA TYR A 217 -5.68 1.59 -8.94
C TYR A 217 -5.44 0.55 -10.02
N THR A 218 -4.25 -0.01 -10.02
CA THR A 218 -3.85 -1.17 -10.82
C THR A 218 -2.65 -1.87 -10.18
N GLY A 219 -2.05 -2.86 -10.84
CA GLY A 219 -0.79 -3.48 -10.41
C GLY A 219 -0.84 -4.09 -9.02
N PHE A 220 -1.98 -4.70 -8.65
CA PHE A 220 -2.17 -5.38 -7.38
C PHE A 220 -1.25 -6.60 -7.26
N GLU A 221 -0.39 -6.63 -6.24
CA GLU A 221 0.60 -7.66 -6.05
C GLU A 221 0.81 -7.96 -4.57
N ILE A 222 0.67 -9.23 -4.20
CA ILE A 222 0.94 -9.71 -2.85
C ILE A 222 1.87 -10.91 -2.97
N ASP A 223 3.14 -10.73 -2.59
CA ASP A 223 4.15 -11.78 -2.45
C ASP A 223 4.50 -11.90 -0.96
N ALA A 224 3.66 -12.61 -0.23
CA ALA A 224 3.66 -12.67 1.22
C ALA A 224 3.23 -14.06 1.72
N CYS A 225 3.48 -14.35 2.98
CA CYS A 225 3.01 -15.60 3.60
C CYS A 225 1.54 -15.47 4.00
N GLU A 226 0.66 -16.14 3.26
CA GLU A 226 -0.77 -16.18 3.58
C GLU A 226 -1.03 -16.94 4.89
N CYS A 227 -1.86 -16.34 5.75
CA CYS A 227 -2.20 -16.86 7.07
C CYS A 227 -3.66 -17.29 7.12
N PRO A 228 -3.95 -18.61 7.16
CA PRO A 228 -5.31 -19.09 7.36
C PRO A 228 -5.89 -18.62 8.69
N VAL A 229 -7.12 -18.12 8.68
CA VAL A 229 -7.82 -17.64 9.90
C VAL A 229 -8.08 -18.75 10.94
N THR A 230 -7.99 -20.00 10.52
CA THR A 230 -8.16 -21.18 11.39
C THR A 230 -6.88 -21.56 12.15
N VAL A 231 -5.75 -20.89 11.85
CA VAL A 231 -4.44 -21.17 12.46
C VAL A 231 -4.10 -20.04 13.44
N ALA A 232 -3.67 -20.41 14.64
CA ALA A 232 -3.27 -19.42 15.65
C ALA A 232 -2.08 -18.57 15.18
N ASP A 233 -2.01 -17.31 15.61
CA ASP A 233 -0.96 -16.36 15.21
C ASP A 233 0.45 -16.89 15.49
N ALA A 234 0.67 -17.52 16.64
CA ALA A 234 1.97 -18.11 16.98
C ALA A 234 2.40 -19.22 16.00
N ASP A 235 1.46 -19.99 15.46
CA ASP A 235 1.71 -21.04 14.47
C ASP A 235 1.93 -20.43 13.09
N ASN A 236 1.18 -19.38 12.74
CA ASN A 236 1.40 -18.59 11.55
C ASN A 236 2.79 -17.94 11.58
N ALA A 237 3.21 -17.35 12.70
CA ALA A 237 4.52 -16.75 12.87
C ALA A 237 5.65 -17.78 12.66
N ARG A 238 5.51 -18.99 13.21
CA ARG A 238 6.47 -20.09 12.98
C ARG A 238 6.50 -20.56 11.53
N ARG A 239 5.35 -20.67 10.89
CA ARG A 239 5.21 -21.14 9.51
C ARG A 239 5.76 -20.13 8.50
N CYS A 240 5.56 -18.85 8.75
CA CYS A 240 5.92 -17.76 7.86
C CYS A 240 7.35 -17.22 8.09
N SER A 241 8.10 -17.82 9.01
CA SER A 241 9.50 -17.49 9.25
C SER A 241 10.40 -18.65 8.82
N SER A 242 11.65 -18.35 8.45
CA SER A 242 12.66 -19.35 8.01
C SER A 242 13.11 -20.31 9.14
N GLY A 243 12.58 -20.19 10.34
CA GLY A 243 12.69 -21.21 11.38
C GLY A 243 11.86 -22.47 11.08
N GLY A 244 10.96 -22.42 10.08
CA GLY A 244 10.18 -23.52 9.55
C GLY A 244 10.92 -24.33 8.46
N GLN A 245 10.18 -25.23 7.79
CA GLN A 245 10.73 -26.05 6.70
C GLN A 245 10.93 -25.30 5.38
N LYS A 246 10.27 -24.15 5.20
CA LYS A 246 10.30 -23.37 3.97
C LYS A 246 11.22 -22.15 4.14
N ARG A 247 12.11 -21.95 3.17
CA ARG A 247 12.87 -20.71 3.04
C ARG A 247 12.05 -19.69 2.26
N TYR A 248 11.99 -18.48 2.81
CA TYR A 248 11.35 -17.35 2.15
C TYR A 248 12.40 -16.34 1.73
N TRP A 249 12.21 -15.67 0.59
CA TRP A 249 13.17 -14.70 0.06
C TRP A 249 13.31 -13.48 0.97
N TRP A 250 12.26 -13.10 1.69
CA TRP A 250 12.30 -11.97 2.62
C TRP A 250 13.12 -12.24 3.90
N ASP A 251 13.47 -13.47 4.17
CA ASP A 251 14.34 -13.88 5.27
C ASP A 251 15.81 -14.07 4.83
N GLU A 252 16.12 -13.85 3.55
CA GLU A 252 17.49 -13.87 3.05
C GLU A 252 18.35 -12.83 3.78
N PRO A 253 19.63 -13.09 4.07
CA PRO A 253 20.52 -12.16 4.77
C PRO A 253 20.59 -10.78 4.10
N THR A 254 20.45 -10.73 2.78
CA THR A 254 20.43 -9.49 1.98
C THR A 254 19.16 -8.64 2.22
N MET A 255 18.13 -9.22 2.81
CA MET A 255 16.86 -8.53 3.14
C MET A 255 16.80 -8.05 4.59
N ALA A 256 17.86 -8.29 5.38
CA ALA A 256 17.93 -7.87 6.78
C ALA A 256 18.05 -6.35 6.94
N GLU A 257 18.67 -5.69 5.97
CA GLU A 257 18.94 -4.25 5.93
C GLU A 257 18.79 -3.72 4.49
N LEU A 258 18.71 -2.40 4.35
CA LEU A 258 18.77 -1.78 3.03
C LEU A 258 20.15 -2.02 2.38
N SER A 259 20.17 -2.28 1.08
CA SER A 259 21.41 -2.24 0.30
C SER A 259 22.05 -0.85 0.38
N VAL A 260 23.35 -0.76 0.04
CA VAL A 260 24.08 0.52 0.00
C VAL A 260 23.37 1.53 -0.92
N HIS A 261 22.88 1.06 -2.08
CA HIS A 261 22.13 1.91 -3.01
C HIS A 261 20.83 2.43 -2.38
N GLN A 262 20.02 1.56 -1.78
CA GLN A 262 18.79 1.92 -1.11
C GLN A 262 19.02 2.86 0.09
N SER A 263 20.12 2.67 0.82
CA SER A 263 20.50 3.56 1.92
C SER A 263 20.83 4.97 1.42
N HIS A 264 21.47 5.11 0.25
CA HIS A 264 21.69 6.41 -0.37
C HIS A 264 20.39 7.05 -0.87
N GLN A 265 19.48 6.27 -1.45
CA GLN A 265 18.15 6.75 -1.85
C GLN A 265 17.37 7.26 -0.63
N LEU A 266 17.33 6.51 0.47
CA LEU A 266 16.67 6.95 1.71
C LEU A 266 17.25 8.25 2.26
N LYS A 267 18.59 8.38 2.27
CA LYS A 267 19.26 9.62 2.69
C LYS A 267 18.86 10.80 1.81
N TRP A 268 18.81 10.59 0.49
CA TRP A 268 18.37 11.61 -0.45
C TRP A 268 16.91 12.03 -0.20
N VAL A 269 15.99 11.05 -0.05
CA VAL A 269 14.58 11.31 0.25
C VAL A 269 14.45 12.13 1.52
N ARG A 270 15.12 11.71 2.61
CA ARG A 270 15.05 12.41 3.90
C ARG A 270 15.61 13.84 3.79
N ALA A 271 16.69 14.05 3.07
CA ALA A 271 17.33 15.35 2.93
C ALA A 271 16.54 16.35 2.06
N LYS A 272 15.75 15.86 1.08
CA LYS A 272 15.11 16.70 0.06
C LYS A 272 13.60 16.77 0.16
N HIS A 273 12.96 15.73 0.71
CA HIS A 273 11.51 15.52 0.62
C HIS A 273 10.82 15.36 1.97
N LEU A 274 11.55 15.03 3.04
CA LEU A 274 10.98 14.90 4.39
C LEU A 274 10.57 16.27 4.93
N VAL A 275 9.28 16.43 5.28
CA VAL A 275 8.72 17.69 5.81
C VAL A 275 8.28 17.57 7.27
N TYR A 276 8.08 16.34 7.76
CA TYR A 276 7.75 16.08 9.16
C TYR A 276 8.30 14.73 9.59
N ASP A 277 8.88 14.70 10.79
CA ASP A 277 9.32 13.47 11.45
C ASP A 277 8.97 13.57 12.94
N TYR A 278 8.14 12.66 13.44
CA TYR A 278 7.76 12.60 14.84
C TYR A 278 8.96 12.57 15.79
N CYS A 279 10.08 12.01 15.34
CA CYS A 279 11.34 11.97 16.11
C CYS A 279 11.97 13.35 16.34
N THR A 280 11.54 14.37 15.62
CA THR A 280 12.05 15.74 15.77
C THR A 280 11.01 16.71 16.33
N ASP A 281 9.79 16.25 16.58
CA ASP A 281 8.69 17.05 17.11
C ASP A 281 8.74 17.11 18.64
N THR A 282 9.63 17.95 19.15
CA THR A 282 9.82 18.12 20.60
C THR A 282 8.63 18.80 21.30
N ALA A 283 7.74 19.46 20.55
CA ALA A 283 6.52 20.04 21.09
C ALA A 283 5.49 18.95 21.44
N ARG A 284 5.36 17.95 20.55
CA ARG A 284 4.48 16.80 20.76
C ARG A 284 5.11 15.75 21.67
N PHE A 285 6.41 15.57 21.58
CA PHE A 285 7.19 14.58 22.33
C PHE A 285 8.31 15.25 23.14
N PRO A 286 8.01 15.81 24.33
CA PRO A 286 9.04 16.40 25.20
C PRO A 286 10.13 15.39 25.60
N VAL A 287 9.75 14.10 25.70
CA VAL A 287 10.69 12.97 25.80
C VAL A 287 10.71 12.28 24.45
N ILE A 288 11.86 12.28 23.80
CA ILE A 288 12.04 11.66 22.48
C ILE A 288 11.72 10.17 22.58
N PRO A 289 10.88 9.60 21.67
CA PRO A 289 10.62 8.17 21.63
C PRO A 289 11.93 7.36 21.51
N VAL A 290 12.03 6.26 22.23
CA VAL A 290 13.30 5.49 22.37
C VAL A 290 13.80 4.99 21.03
N GLU A 291 12.91 4.60 20.12
CA GLU A 291 13.25 4.18 18.75
C GLU A 291 13.95 5.31 17.95
N CYS A 292 13.66 6.55 18.25
CA CYS A 292 14.23 7.72 17.54
C CYS A 292 15.70 7.97 17.85
N GLU A 293 16.22 7.47 18.96
CA GLU A 293 17.65 7.61 19.31
C GLU A 293 18.56 6.93 18.27
N HIS A 294 18.01 5.99 17.50
CA HIS A 294 18.70 5.16 16.52
C HIS A 294 18.52 5.62 15.07
N HIS A 295 17.67 6.60 14.82
CA HIS A 295 17.44 7.18 13.48
C HIS A 295 18.37 8.35 13.13
N ARG A 296 19.33 8.70 14.00
CA ARG A 296 20.22 9.87 13.84
C ARG A 296 21.47 9.62 12.98
N HIS A 297 21.50 8.55 12.16
CA HIS A 297 22.67 8.24 11.31
C HIS A 297 22.37 8.26 9.83
#